data_6e5207b03de6cd1d841349978c957879
#
_entry.id   6e5207b03de6cd1d841349978c957879
#
_cell.length_a   1.000
_cell.length_b   1.000
_cell.length_c   1.000
_cell.angle_alpha   90.00
_cell.angle_beta   90.00
_cell.angle_gamma   90.00
#
_symmetry.space_group_name_H-M   'P 1'
#
loop_
_entity.id
_entity.type
_entity.pdbx_description
1 polymer ?
#
loop_
_entity_poly.entity_id
_entity_poly.type
_entity_poly.pdbx_seq_one_letter_code
_entity_poly.pdbx_strand_id
1 'polypeptide(L)'
;MNPTLNYLSTLLMAGLTSLLDYWAAHVLLCLVPAFIIAGFMSSMIPKEAITRFLGPKASKWISYPASALGGFILAVCSCTILPLFAGIWKRGAGLGPAITFLFVGPAINILAITYTGAAIGFDIAIARLVLSIIFGILIGLLMARIFRKEEATRYQENAENGLFEAKVKVKPAVWVIFLFLLAVLIVGTLQVGLLTNVYAELTLPFSFPADWMNLLANLNLSLQGVGLILMLLAIALAAWKGFDKIFDGFNRWTYLAFVLIFLTILLAAPAQAVGSYTIGINGRFIGELILLIAIVAVAAKSFSKDELSGWIWETWKFVKQIFPLLIVGVFAAGIVRVIIPATWVQTIAGRNTIWANLIGVLFGVFMYFPTLVEVPIAKMFLDLGMARGPLLAYLLADPELSLQSILVLNGVMGKKKTAIYVGLVALFSTLAGYLFGFFLANL
;
A
#
# COMPACT_ATOMS: atom_id res chain seq x y z
N MET A 1 -25.07 -7.64 32.51
CA MET A 1 -23.70 -7.52 31.94
C MET A 1 -23.21 -6.09 32.15
N ASN A 2 -21.97 -5.89 32.56
CA ASN A 2 -21.44 -4.56 32.90
C ASN A 2 -21.34 -3.71 31.59
N PRO A 3 -21.90 -2.49 31.52
CA PRO A 3 -21.90 -1.68 30.30
C PRO A 3 -20.49 -1.38 29.78
N THR A 4 -19.50 -1.28 30.67
CA THR A 4 -18.09 -1.12 30.32
C THR A 4 -17.50 -2.35 29.63
N LEU A 5 -17.91 -3.57 30.01
CA LEU A 5 -17.45 -4.81 29.41
C LEU A 5 -18.01 -4.97 27.99
N ASN A 6 -19.27 -4.56 27.78
CA ASN A 6 -19.89 -4.56 26.43
C ASN A 6 -19.21 -3.54 25.52
N TYR A 7 -18.88 -2.35 26.01
CA TYR A 7 -18.17 -1.34 25.22
C TYR A 7 -16.77 -1.81 24.82
N LEU A 8 -16.02 -2.40 25.76
CA LEU A 8 -14.68 -2.93 25.47
C LEU A 8 -14.74 -4.08 24.45
N SER A 9 -15.72 -4.98 24.56
CA SER A 9 -15.90 -6.06 23.58
C SER A 9 -16.22 -5.51 22.20
N THR A 10 -17.04 -4.46 22.07
CA THR A 10 -17.36 -3.79 20.82
C THR A 10 -16.10 -3.19 20.16
N LEU A 11 -15.25 -2.53 20.94
CA LEU A 11 -13.98 -1.97 20.44
C LEU A 11 -13.02 -3.06 19.93
N LEU A 12 -12.85 -4.13 20.71
CA LEU A 12 -12.00 -5.25 20.32
C LEU A 12 -12.53 -5.96 19.08
N MET A 13 -13.82 -6.18 18.99
CA MET A 13 -14.46 -6.77 17.81
C MET A 13 -14.30 -5.88 16.58
N ALA A 14 -14.43 -4.56 16.71
CA ALA A 14 -14.21 -3.63 15.60
C ALA A 14 -12.76 -3.67 15.08
N GLY A 15 -11.78 -3.70 15.99
CA GLY A 15 -10.38 -3.88 15.63
C GLY A 15 -10.12 -5.20 14.91
N LEU A 16 -10.70 -6.29 15.43
CA LEU A 16 -10.56 -7.63 14.85
C LEU A 16 -11.23 -7.72 13.47
N THR A 17 -12.45 -7.22 13.33
CA THR A 17 -13.17 -7.20 12.06
C THR A 17 -12.40 -6.43 11.00
N SER A 18 -11.90 -5.22 11.34
CA SER A 18 -11.07 -4.44 10.42
C SER A 18 -9.81 -5.19 9.99
N LEU A 19 -9.18 -5.93 10.91
CA LEU A 19 -8.00 -6.73 10.60
C LEU A 19 -8.34 -7.92 9.68
N LEU A 20 -9.44 -8.61 9.92
CA LEU A 20 -9.90 -9.74 9.11
C LEU A 20 -10.29 -9.28 7.70
N ASP A 21 -11.02 -8.17 7.57
CA ASP A 21 -11.37 -7.56 6.28
C ASP A 21 -10.11 -7.16 5.50
N TYR A 22 -9.12 -6.57 6.18
CA TYR A 22 -7.86 -6.21 5.58
C TYR A 22 -7.09 -7.43 5.07
N TRP A 23 -7.02 -8.51 5.86
CA TRP A 23 -6.36 -9.74 5.45
C TRP A 23 -7.06 -10.43 4.29
N ALA A 24 -8.39 -10.49 4.32
CA ALA A 24 -9.17 -11.12 3.27
C ALA A 24 -9.08 -10.39 1.93
N ALA A 25 -9.01 -9.05 1.94
CA ALA A 25 -9.12 -8.26 0.72
C ALA A 25 -7.78 -7.75 0.16
N HIS A 26 -6.77 -7.47 1.02
CA HIS A 26 -5.63 -6.64 0.61
C HIS A 26 -4.28 -7.31 0.73
N VAL A 27 -4.07 -8.22 1.68
CA VAL A 27 -2.72 -8.72 1.98
C VAL A 27 -2.16 -9.54 0.83
N LEU A 28 -2.91 -10.51 0.32
CA LEU A 28 -2.40 -11.43 -0.71
C LEU A 28 -2.31 -10.79 -2.09
N LEU A 29 -3.27 -9.96 -2.46
CA LEU A 29 -3.35 -9.41 -3.82
C LEU A 29 -2.50 -8.14 -4.01
N CYS A 30 -2.30 -7.34 -2.95
CA CYS A 30 -1.56 -6.09 -3.04
C CYS A 30 -0.22 -6.14 -2.31
N LEU A 31 -0.22 -6.60 -1.06
CA LEU A 31 0.94 -6.46 -0.18
C LEU A 31 2.02 -7.50 -0.46
N VAL A 32 1.66 -8.75 -0.74
CA VAL A 32 2.64 -9.81 -1.07
C VAL A 32 3.43 -9.47 -2.33
N PRO A 33 2.81 -9.08 -3.47
CA PRO A 33 3.56 -8.61 -4.64
C PRO A 33 4.47 -7.42 -4.32
N ALA A 34 4.02 -6.46 -3.51
CA ALA A 34 4.82 -5.31 -3.11
C ALA A 34 6.08 -5.68 -2.32
N PHE A 35 5.98 -6.62 -1.39
CA PHE A 35 7.15 -7.12 -0.66
C PHE A 35 8.13 -7.85 -1.60
N ILE A 36 7.61 -8.64 -2.54
CA ILE A 36 8.43 -9.33 -3.54
C ILE A 36 9.19 -8.34 -4.41
N ILE A 37 8.51 -7.27 -4.89
CA ILE A 37 9.13 -6.19 -5.67
C ILE A 37 10.17 -5.44 -4.83
N ALA A 38 9.84 -5.07 -3.59
CA ALA A 38 10.77 -4.36 -2.70
C ALA A 38 12.03 -5.19 -2.42
N GLY A 39 11.88 -6.49 -2.15
CA GLY A 39 12.98 -7.43 -1.99
C GLY A 39 13.81 -7.56 -3.25
N PHE A 40 13.18 -7.68 -4.43
CA PHE A 40 13.84 -7.71 -5.72
C PHE A 40 14.65 -6.44 -5.96
N MET A 41 14.05 -5.27 -5.78
CA MET A 41 14.74 -3.99 -5.90
C MET A 41 15.93 -3.90 -4.94
N SER A 42 15.73 -4.35 -3.70
CA SER A 42 16.75 -4.30 -2.67
C SER A 42 17.91 -5.29 -2.91
N SER A 43 17.73 -6.39 -3.62
CA SER A 43 18.75 -7.39 -3.88
C SER A 43 19.35 -7.29 -5.28
N MET A 44 18.53 -7.13 -6.31
CA MET A 44 18.90 -7.31 -7.71
C MET A 44 19.19 -6.01 -8.45
N ILE A 45 18.52 -4.89 -8.11
CA ILE A 45 18.76 -3.63 -8.79
C ILE A 45 20.06 -3.01 -8.25
N PRO A 46 21.05 -2.71 -9.09
CA PRO A 46 22.28 -2.07 -8.66
C PRO A 46 22.00 -0.69 -8.06
N LYS A 47 22.70 -0.36 -6.97
CA LYS A 47 22.55 0.94 -6.31
C LYS A 47 22.84 2.10 -7.27
N GLU A 48 23.75 1.90 -8.22
CA GLU A 48 24.16 2.87 -9.23
C GLU A 48 23.02 3.29 -10.15
N ALA A 49 22.12 2.35 -10.49
CA ALA A 49 20.95 2.64 -11.32
C ALA A 49 19.98 3.58 -10.58
N ILE A 50 19.74 3.33 -9.29
CA ILE A 50 18.86 4.18 -8.49
C ILE A 50 19.55 5.50 -8.14
N THR A 51 20.81 5.49 -7.72
CA THR A 51 21.52 6.70 -7.31
C THR A 51 21.79 7.65 -8.49
N ARG A 52 21.89 7.15 -9.71
CA ARG A 52 22.03 7.95 -10.91
C ARG A 52 20.84 8.87 -11.15
N PHE A 53 19.62 8.37 -10.96
CA PHE A 53 18.38 9.10 -11.22
C PHE A 53 17.73 9.69 -9.97
N LEU A 54 17.79 8.99 -8.85
CA LEU A 54 17.11 9.33 -7.61
C LEU A 54 18.06 9.62 -6.44
N GLY A 55 19.38 9.54 -6.66
CA GLY A 55 20.38 9.75 -5.62
C GLY A 55 20.54 11.22 -5.20
N PRO A 56 21.22 11.47 -4.08
CA PRO A 56 21.42 12.82 -3.57
C PRO A 56 22.20 13.77 -4.51
N LYS A 57 23.02 13.20 -5.41
CA LYS A 57 23.79 13.94 -6.43
C LYS A 57 23.05 14.10 -7.75
N ALA A 58 21.90 13.44 -7.95
CA ALA A 58 21.11 13.58 -9.15
C ALA A 58 20.51 14.99 -9.28
N SER A 59 20.34 15.44 -10.52
CA SER A 59 19.70 16.74 -10.76
C SER A 59 18.27 16.72 -10.20
N LYS A 60 17.93 17.74 -9.41
CA LYS A 60 16.60 17.87 -8.81
C LYS A 60 15.50 17.94 -9.87
N TRP A 61 15.77 18.56 -10.99
CA TRP A 61 14.84 18.67 -12.14
C TRP A 61 14.52 17.33 -12.81
N ILE A 62 15.34 16.31 -12.58
CA ILE A 62 15.12 14.96 -13.10
C ILE A 62 14.58 14.08 -11.98
N SER A 63 15.19 14.11 -10.80
CA SER A 63 14.89 13.15 -9.72
C SER A 63 13.49 13.30 -9.15
N TYR A 64 13.00 14.54 -8.96
CA TYR A 64 11.65 14.75 -8.40
C TYR A 64 10.53 14.44 -9.40
N PRO A 65 10.56 14.92 -10.67
CA PRO A 65 9.58 14.51 -11.65
C PRO A 65 9.61 13.01 -11.95
N ALA A 66 10.81 12.40 -12.00
CA ALA A 66 10.93 10.95 -12.18
C ALA A 66 10.32 10.17 -11.01
N SER A 67 10.50 10.64 -9.77
CA SER A 67 9.88 10.04 -8.60
C SER A 67 8.36 10.20 -8.61
N ALA A 68 7.86 11.39 -8.94
CA ALA A 68 6.44 11.66 -9.06
C ALA A 68 5.79 10.80 -10.16
N LEU A 69 6.43 10.74 -11.34
CA LEU A 69 5.96 9.91 -12.46
C LEU A 69 6.00 8.42 -12.10
N GLY A 70 7.05 7.97 -11.43
CA GLY A 70 7.15 6.59 -10.94
C GLY A 70 6.04 6.23 -9.96
N GLY A 71 5.71 7.11 -9.02
CA GLY A 71 4.58 6.96 -8.11
C GLY A 71 3.25 6.90 -8.88
N PHE A 72 3.03 7.83 -9.81
CA PHE A 72 1.82 7.90 -10.62
C PHE A 72 1.60 6.64 -11.48
N ILE A 73 2.64 6.15 -12.17
CA ILE A 73 2.54 4.97 -13.04
C ILE A 73 2.19 3.72 -12.25
N LEU A 74 2.73 3.59 -11.04
CA LEU A 74 2.48 2.42 -10.20
C LEU A 74 1.03 2.36 -9.71
N ALA A 75 0.36 3.50 -9.54
CA ALA A 75 -1.05 3.61 -9.13
C ALA A 75 -1.41 2.67 -7.95
N VAL A 76 -0.56 2.62 -6.94
CA VAL A 76 -0.64 1.67 -5.83
C VAL A 76 -1.32 2.27 -4.60
N CYS A 77 -1.83 1.42 -3.73
CA CYS A 77 -2.37 1.84 -2.44
C CYS A 77 -1.25 2.22 -1.45
N SER A 78 -1.62 2.91 -0.37
CA SER A 78 -0.70 3.32 0.70
C SER A 78 0.08 2.16 1.33
N CYS A 79 -0.52 0.98 1.45
CA CYS A 79 0.15 -0.21 1.98
C CYS A 79 1.27 -0.71 1.08
N THR A 80 1.07 -0.64 -0.24
CA THR A 80 1.99 -1.16 -1.26
C THR A 80 3.18 -0.22 -1.47
N ILE A 81 2.95 1.11 -1.40
CA ILE A 81 4.01 2.09 -1.59
C ILE A 81 5.07 2.06 -0.49
N LEU A 82 4.70 1.69 0.75
CA LEU A 82 5.62 1.66 1.90
C LEU A 82 6.79 0.70 1.72
N PRO A 83 6.61 -0.58 1.34
CA PRO A 83 7.71 -1.47 1.01
C PRO A 83 8.55 -0.95 -0.16
N LEU A 84 7.90 -0.42 -1.20
CA LEU A 84 8.59 0.11 -2.37
C LEU A 84 9.47 1.32 -2.01
N PHE A 85 8.92 2.26 -1.22
CA PHE A 85 9.67 3.38 -0.66
C PHE A 85 10.90 2.89 0.14
N ALA A 86 10.70 1.94 1.04
CA ALA A 86 11.79 1.36 1.84
C ALA A 86 12.86 0.72 0.93
N GLY A 87 12.44 0.03 -0.14
CA GLY A 87 13.33 -0.60 -1.11
C GLY A 87 14.20 0.42 -1.87
N ILE A 88 13.60 1.46 -2.46
CA ILE A 88 14.37 2.48 -3.21
C ILE A 88 15.26 3.30 -2.29
N TRP A 89 14.76 3.67 -1.08
CA TRP A 89 15.53 4.43 -0.12
C TRP A 89 16.73 3.64 0.40
N LYS A 90 16.56 2.34 0.70
CA LYS A 90 17.65 1.44 1.10
C LYS A 90 18.70 1.31 0.01
N ARG A 91 18.33 1.40 -1.25
CA ARG A 91 19.23 1.36 -2.43
C ARG A 91 19.90 2.68 -2.75
N GLY A 92 19.73 3.70 -1.93
CA GLY A 92 20.48 4.95 -2.02
C GLY A 92 19.75 6.07 -2.77
N ALA A 93 18.43 5.96 -2.98
CA ALA A 93 17.65 7.13 -3.33
C ALA A 93 17.79 8.21 -2.26
N GLY A 94 17.90 9.48 -2.67
CA GLY A 94 17.86 10.62 -1.77
C GLY A 94 16.52 10.68 -1.05
N LEU A 95 16.52 11.15 0.21
CA LEU A 95 15.30 11.24 1.01
C LEU A 95 14.19 12.02 0.28
N GLY A 96 14.53 13.13 -0.37
CA GLY A 96 13.56 13.96 -1.08
C GLY A 96 12.83 13.22 -2.21
N PRO A 97 13.53 12.69 -3.23
CA PRO A 97 12.92 11.90 -4.26
C PRO A 97 12.14 10.69 -3.74
N ALA A 98 12.66 10.01 -2.71
CA ALA A 98 11.97 8.88 -2.08
C ALA A 98 10.65 9.30 -1.43
N ILE A 99 10.62 10.44 -0.72
CA ILE A 99 9.40 11.01 -0.14
C ILE A 99 8.42 11.47 -1.22
N THR A 100 8.90 12.08 -2.31
CA THR A 100 8.04 12.45 -3.45
C THR A 100 7.36 11.21 -4.04
N PHE A 101 8.11 10.12 -4.23
CA PHE A 101 7.57 8.84 -4.69
C PHE A 101 6.54 8.27 -3.71
N LEU A 102 6.84 8.31 -2.41
CA LEU A 102 5.95 7.85 -1.35
C LEU A 102 4.63 8.60 -1.38
N PHE A 103 4.67 9.93 -1.46
CA PHE A 103 3.49 10.79 -1.42
C PHE A 103 2.63 10.68 -2.69
N VAL A 104 3.27 10.73 -3.86
CA VAL A 104 2.53 10.80 -5.13
C VAL A 104 1.84 9.48 -5.48
N GLY A 105 2.43 8.33 -5.10
CA GLY A 105 1.92 7.00 -5.47
C GLY A 105 0.47 6.75 -5.06
N PRO A 106 0.11 6.83 -3.80
CA PRO A 106 -1.25 6.60 -3.34
C PRO A 106 -2.19 7.76 -3.67
N ALA A 107 -1.69 9.01 -3.58
CA ALA A 107 -2.51 10.21 -3.69
C ALA A 107 -3.15 10.38 -5.08
N ILE A 108 -2.46 9.95 -6.16
CA ILE A 108 -2.93 10.11 -7.54
C ILE A 108 -3.19 8.79 -8.26
N ASN A 109 -3.75 7.82 -7.56
CA ASN A 109 -4.29 6.64 -8.21
C ASN A 109 -5.40 7.05 -9.20
N ILE A 110 -5.24 6.68 -10.50
CA ILE A 110 -6.16 7.06 -11.58
C ILE A 110 -7.60 6.68 -11.26
N LEU A 111 -7.83 5.49 -10.69
CA LEU A 111 -9.17 5.03 -10.31
C LEU A 111 -9.77 5.89 -9.19
N ALA A 112 -8.98 6.25 -8.18
CA ALA A 112 -9.45 7.12 -7.09
C ALA A 112 -9.77 8.53 -7.59
N ILE A 113 -8.96 9.09 -8.49
CA ILE A 113 -9.19 10.40 -9.08
C ILE A 113 -10.46 10.42 -9.96
N THR A 114 -10.61 9.43 -10.85
CA THR A 114 -11.80 9.34 -11.72
C THR A 114 -13.06 9.10 -10.90
N TYR A 115 -12.99 8.27 -9.87
CA TYR A 115 -14.10 8.01 -8.97
C TYR A 115 -14.42 9.24 -8.12
N THR A 116 -13.42 9.97 -7.62
CA THR A 116 -13.64 11.27 -6.94
C THR A 116 -14.39 12.26 -7.84
N GLY A 117 -13.98 12.37 -9.12
CA GLY A 117 -14.64 13.21 -10.10
C GLY A 117 -16.11 12.84 -10.33
N ALA A 118 -16.39 11.55 -10.45
CA ALA A 118 -17.75 11.05 -10.70
C ALA A 118 -18.66 11.14 -9.45
N ALA A 119 -18.14 10.86 -8.26
CA ALA A 119 -18.94 10.75 -7.04
C ALA A 119 -19.07 12.07 -6.26
N ILE A 120 -18.05 12.93 -6.30
CA ILE A 120 -17.95 14.14 -5.47
C ILE A 120 -17.93 15.42 -6.31
N GLY A 121 -17.13 15.40 -7.39
CA GLY A 121 -17.01 16.52 -8.33
C GLY A 121 -15.60 16.61 -8.93
N PHE A 122 -15.54 17.05 -10.18
CA PHE A 122 -14.28 17.20 -10.93
C PHE A 122 -13.39 18.32 -10.36
N ASP A 123 -13.94 19.31 -9.71
CA ASP A 123 -13.22 20.38 -9.01
C ASP A 123 -12.31 19.82 -7.91
N ILE A 124 -12.86 18.96 -7.05
CA ILE A 124 -12.10 18.28 -6.00
C ILE A 124 -11.11 17.28 -6.60
N ALA A 125 -11.48 16.52 -7.63
CA ALA A 125 -10.61 15.57 -8.28
C ALA A 125 -9.37 16.23 -8.91
N ILE A 126 -9.57 17.35 -9.64
CA ILE A 126 -8.47 18.12 -10.25
C ILE A 126 -7.61 18.78 -9.16
N ALA A 127 -8.23 19.37 -8.14
CA ALA A 127 -7.51 19.95 -7.01
C ALA A 127 -6.63 18.89 -6.31
N ARG A 128 -7.19 17.71 -6.03
CA ARG A 128 -6.46 16.58 -5.46
C ARG A 128 -5.26 16.17 -6.34
N LEU A 129 -5.46 15.98 -7.65
CA LEU A 129 -4.41 15.61 -8.59
C LEU A 129 -3.26 16.62 -8.59
N VAL A 130 -3.57 17.90 -8.80
CA VAL A 130 -2.58 18.97 -8.92
C VAL A 130 -1.82 19.19 -7.61
N LEU A 131 -2.57 19.28 -6.50
CA LEU A 131 -1.98 19.53 -5.18
C LEU A 131 -1.14 18.36 -4.70
N SER A 132 -1.52 17.13 -5.01
CA SER A 132 -0.71 15.95 -4.65
C SER A 132 0.65 15.94 -5.34
N ILE A 133 0.73 16.33 -6.60
CA ILE A 133 2.02 16.46 -7.31
C ILE A 133 2.87 17.57 -6.68
N ILE A 134 2.26 18.74 -6.48
CA ILE A 134 2.95 19.91 -5.93
C ILE A 134 3.46 19.60 -4.52
N PHE A 135 2.61 19.05 -3.66
CA PHE A 135 2.97 18.74 -2.28
C PHE A 135 3.98 17.60 -2.18
N GLY A 136 3.84 16.56 -2.99
CA GLY A 136 4.83 15.49 -3.05
C GLY A 136 6.24 16.04 -3.34
N ILE A 137 6.36 16.97 -4.29
CA ILE A 137 7.65 17.62 -4.61
C ILE A 137 8.08 18.56 -3.49
N LEU A 138 7.18 19.42 -2.98
CA LEU A 138 7.53 20.38 -1.93
C LEU A 138 7.93 19.70 -0.63
N ILE A 139 7.17 18.73 -0.16
CA ILE A 139 7.45 17.97 1.06
C ILE A 139 8.77 17.20 0.88
N GLY A 140 8.98 16.58 -0.28
CA GLY A 140 10.25 15.94 -0.61
C GLY A 140 11.43 16.90 -0.54
N LEU A 141 11.32 18.10 -1.13
CA LEU A 141 12.37 19.14 -1.08
C LEU A 141 12.63 19.62 0.36
N LEU A 142 11.57 19.85 1.14
CA LEU A 142 11.70 20.28 2.54
C LEU A 142 12.36 19.20 3.39
N MET A 143 11.96 17.95 3.26
CA MET A 143 12.57 16.81 3.95
C MET A 143 14.05 16.66 3.59
N ALA A 144 14.40 16.77 2.31
CA ALA A 144 15.79 16.72 1.86
C ALA A 144 16.63 17.90 2.42
N ARG A 145 16.03 19.10 2.57
CA ARG A 145 16.71 20.26 3.15
C ARG A 145 16.91 20.13 4.66
N ILE A 146 15.87 19.69 5.38
CA ILE A 146 15.90 19.55 6.85
C ILE A 146 16.92 18.48 7.26
N PHE A 147 16.93 17.34 6.56
CA PHE A 147 17.79 16.20 6.89
C PHE A 147 19.07 16.11 6.06
N ARG A 148 19.49 17.23 5.42
CA ARG A 148 20.65 17.27 4.52
C ARG A 148 21.93 16.73 5.13
N LYS A 149 22.20 17.04 6.40
CA LYS A 149 23.42 16.57 7.09
C LYS A 149 23.37 15.05 7.32
N GLU A 150 22.27 14.54 7.84
CA GLU A 150 22.10 13.09 8.10
C GLU A 150 22.17 12.27 6.81
N GLU A 151 21.58 12.77 5.72
CA GLU A 151 21.64 12.10 4.41
C GLU A 151 23.04 12.14 3.79
N ALA A 152 23.81 13.21 4.02
CA ALA A 152 25.19 13.29 3.56
C ALA A 152 26.08 12.25 4.27
N THR A 153 25.96 12.13 5.59
CA THR A 153 26.68 11.09 6.37
C THR A 153 26.31 9.68 5.91
N ARG A 154 25.03 9.41 5.79
CA ARG A 154 24.53 8.12 5.29
C ARG A 154 25.06 7.79 3.90
N TYR A 155 25.17 8.79 3.03
CA TYR A 155 25.72 8.60 1.69
C TYR A 155 27.22 8.30 1.73
N GLN A 156 27.99 8.98 2.59
CA GLN A 156 29.43 8.75 2.79
C GLN A 156 29.70 7.36 3.34
N GLU A 157 28.99 6.94 4.38
CA GLU A 157 29.11 5.57 4.95
C GLU A 157 28.85 4.49 3.90
N ASN A 158 27.85 4.71 3.04
CA ASN A 158 27.56 3.79 1.94
C ASN A 158 28.63 3.82 0.83
N ALA A 159 29.33 4.93 0.64
CA ALA A 159 30.41 5.08 -0.33
C ALA A 159 31.70 4.42 0.17
N GLU A 160 32.07 4.63 1.44
CA GLU A 160 33.28 4.06 2.07
C GLU A 160 33.22 2.53 2.17
N ASN A 161 32.02 1.95 2.29
CA ASN A 161 31.82 0.50 2.26
C ASN A 161 32.00 -0.14 0.85
N GLY A 162 32.63 0.56 -0.10
CA GLY A 162 32.95 0.05 -1.45
C GLY A 162 31.75 -0.22 -2.33
N LEU A 163 30.57 0.25 -1.95
CA LEU A 163 29.30 -0.09 -2.56
C LEU A 163 29.02 0.65 -3.89
N PHE A 164 29.93 1.55 -4.32
CA PHE A 164 29.75 2.40 -5.50
C PHE A 164 30.79 2.20 -6.61
N GLU A 165 31.80 1.35 -6.42
CA GLU A 165 32.92 1.24 -7.36
C GLU A 165 32.82 0.15 -8.43
N ALA A 166 31.91 -0.77 -8.33
CA ALA A 166 31.73 -1.80 -9.35
C ALA A 166 30.75 -1.31 -10.43
N LYS A 167 31.25 -1.06 -11.64
CA LYS A 167 30.43 -1.00 -12.88
C LYS A 167 29.82 -2.40 -13.11
N VAL A 168 28.85 -2.78 -12.31
CA VAL A 168 28.13 -4.03 -12.48
C VAL A 168 27.23 -3.88 -13.71
N LYS A 169 27.56 -4.59 -14.77
CA LYS A 169 26.64 -4.75 -15.92
C LYS A 169 25.39 -5.44 -15.41
N VAL A 170 24.29 -4.71 -15.35
CA VAL A 170 22.99 -5.27 -14.98
C VAL A 170 22.60 -6.33 -15.99
N LYS A 171 22.33 -7.54 -15.56
CA LYS A 171 21.81 -8.59 -16.45
C LYS A 171 20.47 -8.09 -17.04
N PRO A 172 20.23 -8.19 -18.36
CA PRO A 172 18.94 -7.79 -18.95
C PRO A 172 17.74 -8.46 -18.26
N ALA A 173 17.92 -9.68 -17.77
CA ALA A 173 16.92 -10.44 -17.05
C ALA A 173 16.41 -9.71 -15.78
N VAL A 174 17.24 -8.86 -15.14
CA VAL A 174 16.80 -8.05 -13.97
C VAL A 174 15.70 -7.09 -14.40
N TRP A 175 15.87 -6.39 -15.51
CA TRP A 175 14.86 -5.47 -16.02
C TRP A 175 13.60 -6.19 -16.51
N VAL A 176 13.75 -7.35 -17.13
CA VAL A 176 12.61 -8.17 -17.58
C VAL A 176 11.76 -8.62 -16.39
N ILE A 177 12.40 -9.18 -15.35
CA ILE A 177 11.66 -9.58 -14.14
C ILE A 177 11.05 -8.38 -13.44
N PHE A 178 11.76 -7.26 -13.34
CA PHE A 178 11.21 -6.04 -12.74
C PHE A 178 9.95 -5.57 -13.47
N LEU A 179 9.96 -5.55 -14.81
CA LEU A 179 8.80 -5.20 -15.62
C LEU A 179 7.65 -6.22 -15.44
N PHE A 180 7.94 -7.51 -15.35
CA PHE A 180 6.92 -8.52 -15.09
C PHE A 180 6.30 -8.38 -13.69
N LEU A 181 7.12 -8.11 -12.68
CA LEU A 181 6.63 -7.85 -11.32
C LEU A 181 5.75 -6.59 -11.27
N LEU A 182 6.12 -5.52 -11.98
CA LEU A 182 5.27 -4.34 -12.13
C LEU A 182 3.98 -4.67 -12.88
N ALA A 183 4.06 -5.49 -13.93
CA ALA A 183 2.89 -5.94 -14.68
C ALA A 183 1.92 -6.74 -13.78
N VAL A 184 2.41 -7.64 -12.92
CA VAL A 184 1.58 -8.35 -11.92
C VAL A 184 0.84 -7.35 -11.03
N LEU A 185 1.54 -6.35 -10.52
CA LEU A 185 0.93 -5.33 -9.66
C LEU A 185 -0.14 -4.52 -10.41
N ILE A 186 0.14 -4.12 -11.65
CA ILE A 186 -0.79 -3.35 -12.49
C ILE A 186 -2.02 -4.20 -12.86
N VAL A 187 -1.82 -5.44 -13.31
CA VAL A 187 -2.91 -6.36 -13.65
C VAL A 187 -3.78 -6.66 -12.44
N GLY A 188 -3.18 -6.82 -11.25
CA GLY A 188 -3.90 -7.01 -9.98
C GLY A 188 -4.77 -5.82 -9.59
N THR A 189 -4.41 -4.60 -9.97
CA THR A 189 -5.10 -3.37 -9.55
C THR A 189 -6.04 -2.78 -10.61
N LEU A 190 -5.79 -3.00 -11.90
CA LEU A 190 -6.59 -2.43 -12.99
C LEU A 190 -8.02 -3.01 -13.03
N GLN A 191 -9.02 -2.12 -13.12
CA GLN A 191 -10.45 -2.45 -13.23
C GLN A 191 -10.95 -2.28 -14.68
N VAL A 192 -10.30 -2.98 -15.61
CA VAL A 192 -10.68 -2.96 -17.03
C VAL A 192 -11.50 -4.22 -17.34
N GLY A 193 -12.56 -4.10 -18.15
CA GLY A 193 -13.47 -5.21 -18.45
C GLY A 193 -12.76 -6.47 -18.97
N LEU A 194 -11.69 -6.33 -19.76
CA LEU A 194 -10.86 -7.45 -20.19
C LEU A 194 -10.28 -8.26 -19.02
N LEU A 195 -9.97 -7.62 -17.90
CA LEU A 195 -9.39 -8.25 -16.71
C LEU A 195 -10.44 -8.69 -15.70
N THR A 196 -11.59 -8.03 -15.67
CA THR A 196 -12.63 -8.27 -14.67
C THR A 196 -13.74 -9.21 -15.13
N ASN A 197 -13.95 -9.34 -16.44
CA ASN A 197 -14.94 -10.26 -16.97
C ASN A 197 -14.57 -11.71 -16.67
N VAL A 198 -15.55 -12.50 -16.27
CA VAL A 198 -15.43 -13.95 -16.06
C VAL A 198 -15.57 -14.64 -17.42
N TYR A 199 -14.56 -15.39 -17.81
CA TYR A 199 -14.51 -16.11 -19.09
C TYR A 199 -14.87 -17.60 -18.96
N ALA A 200 -14.65 -18.17 -17.77
CA ALA A 200 -15.00 -19.54 -17.47
C ALA A 200 -15.37 -19.69 -16.01
N GLU A 201 -16.26 -20.64 -15.72
CA GLU A 201 -16.68 -20.95 -14.36
C GLU A 201 -16.36 -22.42 -14.06
N LEU A 202 -15.69 -22.64 -12.93
CA LEU A 202 -15.38 -23.97 -12.41
C LEU A 202 -16.26 -24.23 -11.19
N THR A 203 -17.26 -25.06 -11.32
CA THR A 203 -18.16 -25.43 -10.22
C THR A 203 -17.56 -26.62 -9.47
N LEU A 204 -17.27 -26.43 -8.19
CA LEU A 204 -16.78 -27.49 -7.33
C LEU A 204 -17.96 -28.21 -6.65
N PRO A 205 -17.96 -29.55 -6.55
CA PRO A 205 -19.07 -30.30 -6.00
C PRO A 205 -19.10 -30.27 -4.46
N PHE A 206 -18.76 -29.14 -3.85
CA PHE A 206 -18.79 -28.97 -2.41
C PHE A 206 -19.95 -28.07 -2.01
N SER A 207 -20.85 -28.56 -1.16
CA SER A 207 -21.87 -27.77 -0.47
C SER A 207 -21.44 -27.57 0.98
N PHE A 208 -21.45 -26.31 1.43
CA PHE A 208 -21.15 -26.01 2.82
C PHE A 208 -22.43 -25.98 3.66
N PRO A 209 -22.41 -26.45 4.92
CA PRO A 209 -23.57 -26.41 5.82
C PRO A 209 -24.05 -24.97 6.01
N ALA A 210 -25.39 -24.77 6.01
CA ALA A 210 -26.00 -23.45 6.15
C ALA A 210 -25.59 -22.73 7.45
N ASP A 211 -25.35 -23.48 8.53
CA ASP A 211 -24.94 -22.95 9.83
C ASP A 211 -23.59 -22.23 9.75
N TRP A 212 -22.65 -22.77 8.98
CA TRP A 212 -21.35 -22.14 8.75
C TRP A 212 -21.48 -20.84 7.94
N MET A 213 -22.35 -20.83 6.93
CA MET A 213 -22.61 -19.65 6.12
C MET A 213 -23.23 -18.51 6.97
N ASN A 214 -24.15 -18.85 7.87
CA ASN A 214 -24.75 -17.89 8.80
C ASN A 214 -23.72 -17.33 9.81
N LEU A 215 -22.84 -18.19 10.32
CA LEU A 215 -21.75 -17.76 11.22
C LEU A 215 -20.81 -16.78 10.51
N LEU A 216 -20.41 -17.07 9.27
CA LEU A 216 -19.53 -16.21 8.47
C LEU A 216 -20.21 -14.90 8.10
N ALA A 217 -21.48 -14.91 7.76
CA ALA A 217 -22.27 -13.71 7.49
C ALA A 217 -22.34 -12.78 8.72
N ASN A 218 -22.48 -13.34 9.93
CA ASN A 218 -22.44 -12.57 11.18
C ASN A 218 -21.09 -11.92 11.45
N LEU A 219 -20.00 -12.47 10.91
CA LEU A 219 -18.64 -11.92 11.00
C LEU A 219 -18.28 -11.02 9.80
N ASN A 220 -19.21 -10.76 8.89
CA ASN A 220 -18.97 -10.09 7.60
C ASN A 220 -17.84 -10.74 6.76
N LEU A 221 -17.59 -12.01 6.93
CA LEU A 221 -16.55 -12.74 6.21
C LEU A 221 -17.18 -13.61 5.11
N SER A 222 -16.63 -13.53 3.91
CA SER A 222 -16.91 -14.48 2.85
C SER A 222 -16.15 -15.80 3.08
N LEU A 223 -16.66 -16.89 2.55
CA LEU A 223 -15.96 -18.19 2.57
C LEU A 223 -14.58 -18.08 1.91
N GLN A 224 -14.49 -17.32 0.82
CA GLN A 224 -13.24 -16.99 0.15
C GLN A 224 -12.28 -16.21 1.08
N GLY A 225 -12.79 -15.24 1.82
CA GLY A 225 -12.00 -14.47 2.78
C GLY A 225 -11.39 -15.35 3.88
N VAL A 226 -12.17 -16.30 4.40
CA VAL A 226 -11.65 -17.28 5.38
C VAL A 226 -10.57 -18.16 4.76
N GLY A 227 -10.78 -18.66 3.54
CA GLY A 227 -9.77 -19.44 2.82
C GLY A 227 -8.46 -18.66 2.63
N LEU A 228 -8.54 -17.39 2.26
CA LEU A 228 -7.39 -16.49 2.10
C LEU A 228 -6.67 -16.23 3.43
N ILE A 229 -7.39 -16.05 4.53
CA ILE A 229 -6.80 -15.89 5.87
C ILE A 229 -6.07 -17.16 6.31
N LEU A 230 -6.68 -18.33 6.15
CA LEU A 230 -6.05 -19.62 6.48
C LEU A 230 -4.80 -19.85 5.63
N MET A 231 -4.87 -19.54 4.34
CA MET A 231 -3.73 -19.63 3.45
C MET A 231 -2.61 -18.69 3.85
N LEU A 232 -2.93 -17.45 4.24
CA LEU A 232 -1.97 -16.48 4.73
C LEU A 232 -1.23 -16.99 5.98
N LEU A 233 -1.95 -17.58 6.94
CA LEU A 233 -1.36 -18.17 8.13
C LEU A 233 -0.44 -19.34 7.78
N ALA A 234 -0.86 -20.21 6.86
CA ALA A 234 -0.05 -21.32 6.38
C ALA A 234 1.23 -20.83 5.67
N ILE A 235 1.11 -19.79 4.83
CA ILE A 235 2.27 -19.13 4.18
C ILE A 235 3.21 -18.54 5.24
N ALA A 236 2.68 -17.83 6.23
CA ALA A 236 3.49 -17.21 7.28
C ALA A 236 4.31 -18.27 8.05
N LEU A 237 3.70 -19.39 8.42
CA LEU A 237 4.36 -20.51 9.10
C LEU A 237 5.42 -21.18 8.20
N ALA A 238 5.09 -21.43 6.93
CA ALA A 238 6.02 -22.03 5.98
C ALA A 238 7.19 -21.09 5.67
N ALA A 239 6.94 -19.80 5.48
CA ALA A 239 7.95 -18.77 5.24
C ALA A 239 8.88 -18.60 6.45
N TRP A 240 8.32 -18.59 7.67
CA TRP A 240 9.13 -18.51 8.89
C TRP A 240 10.16 -19.66 8.98
N LYS A 241 9.73 -20.89 8.72
CA LYS A 241 10.63 -22.07 8.77
C LYS A 241 11.52 -22.19 7.53
N GLY A 242 11.07 -21.68 6.38
CA GLY A 242 11.77 -21.78 5.11
C GLY A 242 12.72 -20.64 4.82
N PHE A 243 12.26 -19.40 4.94
CA PHE A 243 13.01 -18.21 4.50
C PHE A 243 14.04 -17.74 5.52
N ASP A 244 13.87 -18.02 6.81
CA ASP A 244 14.91 -17.72 7.81
C ASP A 244 16.20 -18.54 7.60
N LYS A 245 16.10 -19.71 6.96
CA LYS A 245 17.23 -20.61 6.65
C LYS A 245 17.53 -20.67 5.15
N ILE A 246 17.17 -19.66 4.38
CA ILE A 246 17.27 -19.70 2.91
C ILE A 246 18.71 -19.82 2.42
N PHE A 247 19.70 -19.31 3.18
CA PHE A 247 21.12 -19.42 2.84
C PHE A 247 21.71 -20.81 3.10
N ASP A 248 21.04 -21.62 3.94
CA ASP A 248 21.42 -23.04 4.14
C ASP A 248 20.93 -23.91 2.95
N GLY A 249 20.18 -23.30 2.02
CA GLY A 249 19.60 -23.91 0.83
C GLY A 249 18.07 -23.97 0.88
N PHE A 250 17.50 -24.29 -0.29
CA PHE A 250 16.04 -24.44 -0.42
C PHE A 250 15.61 -25.74 0.31
N ASN A 251 14.83 -25.58 1.37
CA ASN A 251 14.28 -26.68 2.16
C ASN A 251 12.80 -26.96 1.82
N ARG A 252 12.21 -28.01 2.39
CA ARG A 252 10.81 -28.39 2.14
C ARG A 252 9.82 -27.28 2.48
N TRP A 253 10.10 -26.45 3.49
CA TRP A 253 9.27 -25.34 3.92
C TRP A 253 9.33 -24.17 2.92
N THR A 254 10.50 -23.94 2.31
CA THR A 254 10.66 -22.97 1.23
C THR A 254 9.80 -23.33 0.02
N TYR A 255 9.86 -24.60 -0.43
CA TYR A 255 9.00 -25.06 -1.53
C TYR A 255 7.51 -25.01 -1.17
N LEU A 256 7.17 -25.41 0.07
CA LEU A 256 5.78 -25.32 0.55
C LEU A 256 5.28 -23.88 0.52
N ALA A 257 6.09 -22.91 0.99
CA ALA A 257 5.71 -21.49 0.94
C ALA A 257 5.42 -21.01 -0.49
N PHE A 258 6.26 -21.38 -1.47
CA PHE A 258 6.02 -21.05 -2.87
C PHE A 258 4.75 -21.70 -3.43
N VAL A 259 4.53 -22.98 -3.15
CA VAL A 259 3.29 -23.67 -3.57
C VAL A 259 2.07 -23.01 -2.96
N LEU A 260 2.10 -22.66 -1.69
CA LEU A 260 0.99 -21.97 -1.03
C LEU A 260 0.76 -20.57 -1.62
N ILE A 261 1.82 -19.78 -1.87
CA ILE A 261 1.70 -18.47 -2.54
C ILE A 261 1.09 -18.64 -3.94
N PHE A 262 1.48 -19.66 -4.69
CA PHE A 262 0.89 -19.94 -6.00
C PHE A 262 -0.58 -20.34 -5.91
N LEU A 263 -0.94 -21.18 -4.95
CA LEU A 263 -2.33 -21.60 -4.71
C LEU A 263 -3.25 -20.44 -4.26
N THR A 264 -2.69 -19.37 -3.67
CA THR A 264 -3.50 -18.20 -3.29
C THR A 264 -4.12 -17.50 -4.50
N ILE A 265 -3.51 -17.61 -5.68
CA ILE A 265 -4.06 -17.05 -6.93
C ILE A 265 -5.36 -17.75 -7.28
N LEU A 266 -5.44 -19.08 -7.07
CA LEU A 266 -6.66 -19.86 -7.28
C LEU A 266 -7.77 -19.44 -6.31
N LEU A 267 -7.43 -19.21 -5.04
CA LEU A 267 -8.39 -18.75 -4.04
C LEU A 267 -8.80 -17.27 -4.21
N ALA A 268 -7.94 -16.47 -4.84
CA ALA A 268 -8.23 -15.07 -5.12
C ALA A 268 -9.13 -14.88 -6.37
N ALA A 269 -9.36 -15.91 -7.17
CA ALA A 269 -10.32 -15.87 -8.28
C ALA A 269 -11.73 -15.63 -7.73
N PRO A 270 -12.59 -14.85 -8.44
CA PRO A 270 -13.94 -14.58 -7.99
C PRO A 270 -14.70 -15.87 -7.73
N ALA A 271 -15.28 -15.99 -6.54
CA ALA A 271 -16.06 -17.16 -6.14
C ALA A 271 -17.47 -16.72 -5.71
N GLN A 272 -18.48 -17.42 -6.19
CA GLN A 272 -19.86 -17.25 -5.74
C GLN A 272 -20.28 -18.49 -4.97
N ALA A 273 -20.74 -18.32 -3.74
CA ALA A 273 -21.22 -19.40 -2.89
C ALA A 273 -22.74 -19.28 -2.72
N VAL A 274 -23.48 -19.79 -3.68
CA VAL A 274 -24.93 -19.98 -3.54
C VAL A 274 -25.22 -21.42 -3.90
N GLY A 275 -25.24 -22.31 -2.89
CA GLY A 275 -25.52 -23.74 -3.05
C GLY A 275 -24.34 -24.59 -3.52
N SER A 276 -23.48 -24.08 -4.40
CA SER A 276 -22.23 -24.72 -4.86
C SER A 276 -21.13 -23.68 -4.93
N TYR A 277 -19.88 -24.08 -4.62
CA TYR A 277 -18.74 -23.18 -4.71
C TYR A 277 -18.27 -23.07 -6.16
N THR A 278 -18.51 -21.92 -6.78
CA THR A 278 -18.14 -21.66 -8.17
C THR A 278 -16.96 -20.69 -8.22
N ILE A 279 -15.84 -21.09 -8.82
CA ILE A 279 -14.67 -20.24 -9.05
C ILE A 279 -14.79 -19.62 -10.44
N GLY A 280 -14.88 -18.30 -10.51
CA GLY A 280 -14.89 -17.57 -11.78
C GLY A 280 -13.48 -17.28 -12.26
N ILE A 281 -13.10 -17.83 -13.41
CA ILE A 281 -11.82 -17.55 -14.07
C ILE A 281 -11.97 -16.28 -14.89
N ASN A 282 -11.38 -15.20 -14.39
CA ASN A 282 -11.38 -13.90 -15.08
C ASN A 282 -10.03 -13.64 -15.79
N GLY A 283 -10.00 -12.58 -16.61
CA GLY A 283 -8.79 -12.19 -17.33
C GLY A 283 -7.62 -11.83 -16.41
N ARG A 284 -7.90 -11.30 -15.20
CA ARG A 284 -6.89 -11.00 -14.17
C ARG A 284 -6.20 -12.28 -13.73
N PHE A 285 -6.95 -13.31 -13.36
CA PHE A 285 -6.40 -14.61 -12.97
C PHE A 285 -5.48 -15.20 -14.05
N ILE A 286 -5.93 -15.18 -15.32
CA ILE A 286 -5.14 -15.69 -16.46
C ILE A 286 -3.85 -14.86 -16.63
N GLY A 287 -3.97 -13.52 -16.59
CA GLY A 287 -2.84 -12.61 -16.72
C GLY A 287 -1.80 -12.77 -15.62
N GLU A 288 -2.23 -12.85 -14.36
CA GLU A 288 -1.33 -13.07 -13.21
C GLU A 288 -0.65 -14.43 -13.30
N LEU A 289 -1.37 -15.48 -13.68
CA LEU A 289 -0.82 -16.83 -13.84
C LEU A 289 0.28 -16.87 -14.91
N ILE A 290 0.02 -16.26 -16.08
CA ILE A 290 1.00 -16.20 -17.18
C ILE A 290 2.25 -15.42 -16.73
N LEU A 291 2.07 -14.26 -16.09
CA LEU A 291 3.18 -13.43 -15.62
C LEU A 291 4.01 -14.15 -14.56
N LEU A 292 3.39 -14.85 -13.62
CA LEU A 292 4.11 -15.60 -12.58
C LEU A 292 4.89 -16.78 -13.17
N ILE A 293 4.31 -17.52 -14.11
CA ILE A 293 5.03 -18.57 -14.83
C ILE A 293 6.24 -17.97 -15.58
N ALA A 294 6.06 -16.83 -16.24
CA ALA A 294 7.14 -16.15 -16.95
C ALA A 294 8.25 -15.68 -15.98
N ILE A 295 7.88 -15.12 -14.82
CA ILE A 295 8.84 -14.71 -13.77
C ILE A 295 9.64 -15.91 -13.29
N VAL A 296 8.98 -17.02 -12.96
CA VAL A 296 9.66 -18.24 -12.49
C VAL A 296 10.58 -18.79 -13.57
N ALA A 297 10.14 -18.87 -14.81
CA ALA A 297 10.95 -19.36 -15.93
C ALA A 297 12.20 -18.49 -16.19
N VAL A 298 12.05 -17.16 -16.21
CA VAL A 298 13.18 -16.24 -16.38
C VAL A 298 14.10 -16.28 -15.17
N ALA A 299 13.56 -16.33 -13.96
CA ALA A 299 14.34 -16.41 -12.71
C ALA A 299 15.18 -17.68 -12.66
N ALA A 300 14.58 -18.84 -12.92
CA ALA A 300 15.28 -20.13 -12.91
C ALA A 300 16.41 -20.22 -13.98
N LYS A 301 16.20 -19.57 -15.15
CA LYS A 301 17.19 -19.60 -16.24
C LYS A 301 18.33 -18.58 -16.06
N SER A 302 18.06 -17.43 -15.45
CA SER A 302 18.97 -16.28 -15.50
C SER A 302 19.70 -15.98 -14.20
N PHE A 303 19.22 -16.49 -13.07
CA PHE A 303 19.78 -16.20 -11.75
C PHE A 303 20.36 -17.46 -11.09
N SER A 304 21.47 -17.25 -10.35
CA SER A 304 22.04 -18.28 -9.49
C SER A 304 21.17 -18.52 -8.25
N LYS A 305 21.37 -19.66 -7.59
CA LYS A 305 20.69 -19.98 -6.33
C LYS A 305 20.96 -18.92 -5.26
N ASP A 306 22.18 -18.39 -5.20
CA ASP A 306 22.56 -17.35 -4.23
C ASP A 306 21.85 -16.02 -4.50
N GLU A 307 21.73 -15.63 -5.77
CA GLU A 307 20.95 -14.44 -6.16
C GLU A 307 19.46 -14.59 -5.77
N LEU A 308 18.88 -15.75 -6.05
CA LEU A 308 17.48 -16.04 -5.65
C LEU A 308 17.31 -16.08 -4.14
N SER A 309 18.23 -16.69 -3.42
CA SER A 309 18.23 -16.70 -1.95
C SER A 309 18.34 -15.30 -1.38
N GLY A 310 19.19 -14.45 -1.95
CA GLY A 310 19.32 -13.05 -1.60
C GLY A 310 18.02 -12.26 -1.82
N TRP A 311 17.32 -12.50 -2.94
CA TRP A 311 16.02 -11.87 -3.23
C TRP A 311 14.95 -12.28 -2.20
N ILE A 312 14.80 -13.58 -1.94
CA ILE A 312 13.82 -14.10 -0.98
C ILE A 312 14.12 -13.57 0.43
N TRP A 313 15.39 -13.54 0.81
CA TRP A 313 15.83 -13.03 2.11
C TRP A 313 15.49 -11.54 2.31
N GLU A 314 15.78 -10.70 1.32
CA GLU A 314 15.44 -9.28 1.39
C GLU A 314 13.92 -9.08 1.44
N THR A 315 13.15 -9.85 0.66
CA THR A 315 11.68 -9.87 0.73
C THR A 315 11.21 -10.21 2.15
N TRP A 316 11.77 -11.27 2.73
CA TRP A 316 11.41 -11.73 4.08
C TRP A 316 11.77 -10.72 5.18
N LYS A 317 12.89 -10.02 5.05
CA LYS A 317 13.25 -8.91 5.95
C LYS A 317 12.19 -7.81 5.93
N PHE A 318 11.72 -7.38 4.75
CA PHE A 318 10.65 -6.39 4.64
C PHE A 318 9.34 -6.89 5.26
N VAL A 319 8.98 -8.14 5.04
CA VAL A 319 7.81 -8.74 5.69
C VAL A 319 7.94 -8.67 7.21
N LYS A 320 9.05 -9.15 7.78
CA LYS A 320 9.28 -9.13 9.24
C LYS A 320 9.28 -7.72 9.81
N GLN A 321 9.77 -6.73 9.08
CA GLN A 321 9.85 -5.34 9.54
C GLN A 321 8.51 -4.60 9.45
N ILE A 322 7.78 -4.78 8.35
CA ILE A 322 6.63 -3.93 8.01
C ILE A 322 5.30 -4.59 8.41
N PHE A 323 5.15 -5.90 8.19
CA PHE A 323 3.88 -6.60 8.37
C PHE A 323 3.34 -6.54 9.82
N PRO A 324 4.15 -6.73 10.89
CA PRO A 324 3.65 -6.59 12.26
C PRO A 324 3.13 -5.18 12.58
N LEU A 325 3.80 -4.15 12.03
CA LEU A 325 3.38 -2.75 12.22
C LEU A 325 2.07 -2.45 11.51
N LEU A 326 1.85 -3.05 10.33
CA LEU A 326 0.58 -2.97 9.61
C LEU A 326 -0.56 -3.62 10.41
N ILE A 327 -0.33 -4.81 10.99
CA ILE A 327 -1.33 -5.51 11.83
C ILE A 327 -1.77 -4.61 12.98
N VAL A 328 -0.81 -4.07 13.74
CA VAL A 328 -1.09 -3.20 14.88
C VAL A 328 -1.81 -1.93 14.43
N GLY A 329 -1.39 -1.33 13.32
CA GLY A 329 -1.98 -0.11 12.80
C GLY A 329 -3.42 -0.30 12.31
N VAL A 330 -3.71 -1.37 11.56
CA VAL A 330 -5.06 -1.68 11.08
C VAL A 330 -6.00 -2.00 12.24
N PHE A 331 -5.54 -2.80 13.21
CA PHE A 331 -6.31 -3.12 14.41
C PHE A 331 -6.67 -1.85 15.19
N ALA A 332 -5.69 -0.99 15.45
CA ALA A 332 -5.90 0.28 16.15
C ALA A 332 -6.84 1.22 15.38
N ALA A 333 -6.70 1.32 14.05
CA ALA A 333 -7.60 2.11 13.22
C ALA A 333 -9.05 1.61 13.29
N GLY A 334 -9.26 0.29 13.30
CA GLY A 334 -10.58 -0.31 13.48
C GLY A 334 -11.25 0.08 14.81
N ILE A 335 -10.49 0.13 15.89
CA ILE A 335 -10.97 0.59 17.20
C ILE A 335 -11.34 2.07 17.15
N VAL A 336 -10.46 2.92 16.63
CA VAL A 336 -10.66 4.38 16.57
C VAL A 336 -11.89 4.74 15.74
N ARG A 337 -12.15 4.01 14.65
CA ARG A 337 -13.33 4.20 13.79
C ARG A 337 -14.65 4.14 14.56
N VAL A 338 -14.76 3.28 15.59
CA VAL A 338 -15.97 3.16 16.42
C VAL A 338 -16.06 4.28 17.45
N ILE A 339 -14.92 4.82 17.88
CA ILE A 339 -14.86 5.89 18.88
C ILE A 339 -15.30 7.24 18.31
N ILE A 340 -15.10 7.50 17.00
CA ILE A 340 -15.42 8.78 16.37
C ILE A 340 -16.90 8.81 15.95
N PRO A 341 -17.76 9.65 16.56
CA PRO A 341 -19.17 9.74 16.20
C PRO A 341 -19.36 10.52 14.90
N ALA A 342 -20.27 10.06 14.03
CA ALA A 342 -20.63 10.74 12.79
C ALA A 342 -21.15 12.19 13.02
N THR A 343 -21.77 12.46 14.19
CA THR A 343 -22.25 13.78 14.59
C THR A 343 -21.14 14.84 14.70
N TRP A 344 -19.91 14.42 14.98
CA TRP A 344 -18.78 15.33 15.05
C TRP A 344 -18.43 15.90 13.65
N VAL A 345 -18.73 15.16 12.60
CA VAL A 345 -18.48 15.61 11.21
C VAL A 345 -19.27 16.89 10.93
N GLN A 346 -20.56 16.93 11.26
CA GLN A 346 -21.41 18.10 11.03
C GLN A 346 -21.02 19.32 11.88
N THR A 347 -20.79 19.09 13.17
CA THR A 347 -20.56 20.19 14.11
C THR A 347 -19.20 20.83 13.95
N ILE A 348 -18.18 20.06 13.59
CA ILE A 348 -16.80 20.51 13.59
C ILE A 348 -16.30 20.80 12.17
N ALA A 349 -16.65 19.96 11.19
CA ALA A 349 -16.17 20.05 9.80
C ALA A 349 -17.20 20.67 8.83
N GLY A 350 -18.38 21.09 9.29
CA GLY A 350 -19.43 21.69 8.47
C GLY A 350 -19.13 23.11 7.97
N ARG A 351 -18.06 23.75 8.43
CA ARG A 351 -17.63 25.10 7.99
C ARG A 351 -16.18 25.07 7.53
N ASN A 352 -15.83 25.91 6.54
CA ASN A 352 -14.45 26.03 6.08
C ASN A 352 -13.61 26.91 7.02
N THR A 353 -13.16 26.37 8.12
CA THR A 353 -12.21 26.99 9.05
C THR A 353 -10.88 26.22 9.08
N ILE A 354 -9.78 26.85 9.51
CA ILE A 354 -8.49 26.16 9.65
C ILE A 354 -8.62 24.93 10.56
N TRP A 355 -9.36 25.04 11.67
CA TRP A 355 -9.60 23.95 12.61
C TRP A 355 -10.41 22.82 11.98
N ALA A 356 -11.43 23.14 11.19
CA ALA A 356 -12.22 22.13 10.48
C ALA A 356 -11.38 21.35 9.46
N ASN A 357 -10.49 22.06 8.75
CA ASN A 357 -9.57 21.42 7.81
C ASN A 357 -8.52 20.55 8.53
N LEU A 358 -8.00 21.00 9.66
CA LEU A 358 -7.09 20.17 10.50
C LEU A 358 -7.79 18.92 11.02
N ILE A 359 -9.05 19.03 11.43
CA ILE A 359 -9.85 17.86 11.86
C ILE A 359 -10.15 16.94 10.69
N GLY A 360 -10.38 17.47 9.48
CA GLY A 360 -10.46 16.67 8.26
C GLY A 360 -9.20 15.82 8.05
N VAL A 361 -8.01 16.42 8.23
CA VAL A 361 -6.72 15.70 8.20
C VAL A 361 -6.66 14.62 9.29
N LEU A 362 -7.07 14.94 10.53
CA LEU A 362 -7.06 13.97 11.62
C LEU A 362 -8.01 12.80 11.37
N PHE A 363 -9.15 13.04 10.71
CA PHE A 363 -10.02 11.94 10.26
C PHE A 363 -9.28 11.01 9.31
N GLY A 364 -8.51 11.55 8.33
CA GLY A 364 -7.67 10.74 7.45
C GLY A 364 -6.62 9.92 8.23
N VAL A 365 -6.00 10.49 9.26
CA VAL A 365 -5.01 9.76 10.07
C VAL A 365 -5.62 8.57 10.81
N PHE A 366 -6.80 8.75 11.40
CA PHE A 366 -7.40 7.75 12.28
C PHE A 366 -8.37 6.81 11.58
N MET A 367 -8.99 7.26 10.48
CA MET A 367 -9.99 6.48 9.74
C MET A 367 -9.38 5.95 8.45
N TYR A 368 -8.42 5.02 8.60
CA TYR A 368 -7.80 4.39 7.45
C TYR A 368 -8.82 3.68 6.56
N PHE A 369 -8.82 4.06 5.28
CA PHE A 369 -9.59 3.39 4.25
C PHE A 369 -8.68 2.97 3.07
N PRO A 370 -8.91 1.78 2.49
CA PRO A 370 -8.29 1.45 1.21
C PRO A 370 -8.66 2.48 0.15
N THR A 371 -7.74 2.80 -0.75
CA THR A 371 -7.84 3.90 -1.73
C THR A 371 -9.16 3.97 -2.50
N LEU A 372 -9.83 2.85 -2.77
CA LEU A 372 -11.12 2.83 -3.45
C LEU A 372 -12.31 3.04 -2.51
N VAL A 373 -12.16 2.76 -1.22
CA VAL A 373 -13.20 2.95 -0.20
C VAL A 373 -13.19 4.38 0.35
N GLU A 374 -12.07 5.06 0.27
CA GLU A 374 -11.88 6.46 0.66
C GLU A 374 -12.90 7.39 0.00
N VAL A 375 -13.19 7.21 -1.30
CA VAL A 375 -14.11 8.09 -2.06
C VAL A 375 -15.57 7.94 -1.62
N PRO A 376 -16.15 6.74 -1.47
CA PRO A 376 -17.49 6.59 -0.87
C PRO A 376 -17.62 7.19 0.53
N ILE A 377 -16.57 7.05 1.35
CA ILE A 377 -16.54 7.65 2.69
C ILE A 377 -16.48 9.17 2.62
N ALA A 378 -15.67 9.72 1.73
CA ALA A 378 -15.63 11.17 1.46
C ALA A 378 -16.99 11.68 0.98
N LYS A 379 -17.68 10.94 0.10
CA LYS A 379 -19.04 11.24 -0.31
C LYS A 379 -20.03 11.23 0.86
N MET A 380 -19.93 10.20 1.72
CA MET A 380 -20.74 10.13 2.95
C MET A 380 -20.49 11.35 3.86
N PHE A 381 -19.23 11.78 4.05
CA PHE A 381 -18.92 12.98 4.82
C PHE A 381 -19.53 14.25 4.22
N LEU A 382 -19.49 14.37 2.88
CA LEU A 382 -20.14 15.48 2.17
C LEU A 382 -21.66 15.46 2.40
N ASP A 383 -22.30 14.31 2.29
CA ASP A 383 -23.73 14.13 2.50
C ASP A 383 -24.14 14.37 3.97
N LEU A 384 -23.23 14.10 4.92
CA LEU A 384 -23.37 14.47 6.33
C LEU A 384 -23.13 15.97 6.59
N GLY A 385 -22.85 16.79 5.58
CA GLY A 385 -22.68 18.23 5.71
C GLY A 385 -21.25 18.70 5.95
N MET A 386 -20.22 17.88 5.69
CA MET A 386 -18.83 18.33 5.70
C MET A 386 -18.60 19.35 4.60
N ALA A 387 -17.94 20.47 4.93
CA ALA A 387 -17.60 21.48 3.95
C ALA A 387 -16.52 20.96 2.97
N ARG A 388 -16.53 21.46 1.72
CA ARG A 388 -15.62 20.99 0.65
C ARG A 388 -14.13 21.22 0.94
N GLY A 389 -13.80 22.26 1.70
CA GLY A 389 -12.42 22.51 2.15
C GLY A 389 -11.90 21.39 3.05
N PRO A 390 -12.51 21.13 4.22
CA PRO A 390 -12.17 20.01 5.09
C PRO A 390 -12.20 18.65 4.38
N LEU A 391 -13.11 18.45 3.41
CA LEU A 391 -13.18 17.24 2.61
C LEU A 391 -11.94 17.08 1.73
N LEU A 392 -11.47 18.14 1.08
CA LEU A 392 -10.24 18.09 0.30
C LEU A 392 -9.03 17.85 1.20
N ALA A 393 -8.97 18.49 2.39
CA ALA A 393 -7.91 18.26 3.37
C ALA A 393 -7.83 16.79 3.81
N TYR A 394 -9.00 16.17 4.04
CA TYR A 394 -9.12 14.73 4.31
C TYR A 394 -8.58 13.90 3.14
N LEU A 395 -9.06 14.12 1.90
CA LEU A 395 -8.66 13.36 0.71
C LEU A 395 -7.17 13.49 0.35
N LEU A 396 -6.51 14.59 0.74
CA LEU A 396 -5.07 14.78 0.57
C LEU A 396 -4.26 14.09 1.66
N ALA A 397 -4.82 13.94 2.86
CA ALA A 397 -4.13 13.40 4.02
C ALA A 397 -4.31 11.88 4.18
N ASP A 398 -5.51 11.34 3.93
CA ASP A 398 -5.87 9.95 4.18
C ASP A 398 -4.93 8.92 3.51
N PRO A 399 -4.58 9.04 2.22
CA PRO A 399 -3.67 8.11 1.59
C PRO A 399 -2.26 8.08 2.20
N GLU A 400 -1.87 9.20 2.82
CA GLU A 400 -0.49 9.45 3.26
C GLU A 400 -0.30 9.24 4.75
N LEU A 401 -1.28 9.63 5.56
CA LEU A 401 -1.16 9.75 7.02
C LEU A 401 -1.98 8.72 7.79
N SER A 402 -2.32 7.59 7.20
CA SER A 402 -2.99 6.54 7.99
C SER A 402 -2.12 6.09 9.17
N LEU A 403 -2.74 5.73 10.29
CA LEU A 403 -2.04 5.31 11.51
C LEU A 403 -1.04 4.18 11.24
N GLN A 404 -1.41 3.22 10.40
CA GLN A 404 -0.52 2.13 9.96
C GLN A 404 0.68 2.64 9.16
N SER A 405 0.47 3.61 8.23
CA SER A 405 1.56 4.18 7.44
C SER A 405 2.55 4.91 8.34
N ILE A 406 2.07 5.67 9.33
CA ILE A 406 2.91 6.35 10.32
C ILE A 406 3.76 5.35 11.11
N LEU A 407 3.17 4.24 11.57
CA LEU A 407 3.89 3.20 12.30
C LEU A 407 4.98 2.55 11.44
N VAL A 408 4.66 2.23 10.18
CA VAL A 408 5.63 1.65 9.24
C VAL A 408 6.74 2.62 8.92
N LEU A 409 6.42 3.89 8.61
CA LEU A 409 7.42 4.94 8.34
C LEU A 409 8.34 5.17 9.53
N ASN A 410 7.78 5.12 10.75
CA ASN A 410 8.58 5.17 11.97
C ASN A 410 9.58 4.01 12.06
N GLY A 411 9.18 2.81 11.67
CA GLY A 411 10.07 1.64 11.60
C GLY A 411 11.11 1.70 10.49
N VAL A 412 10.83 2.40 9.38
CA VAL A 412 11.73 2.51 8.22
C VAL A 412 12.71 3.68 8.35
N MET A 413 12.22 4.90 8.60
CA MET A 413 13.06 6.12 8.58
C MET A 413 13.27 6.77 9.95
N GLY A 414 12.68 6.19 11.01
CA GLY A 414 12.83 6.62 12.40
C GLY A 414 11.89 7.75 12.82
N LYS A 415 11.72 7.91 14.13
CA LYS A 415 10.72 8.80 14.76
C LYS A 415 10.80 10.24 14.27
N LYS A 416 12.01 10.81 14.20
CA LYS A 416 12.22 12.23 13.88
C LYS A 416 11.80 12.56 12.45
N LYS A 417 12.23 11.75 11.46
CA LYS A 417 11.86 11.94 10.04
C LYS A 417 10.38 11.73 9.84
N THR A 418 9.79 10.72 10.47
CA THR A 418 8.36 10.44 10.39
C THR A 418 7.53 11.57 10.99
N ALA A 419 7.89 12.08 12.17
CA ALA A 419 7.14 13.17 12.81
C ALA A 419 7.15 14.46 11.96
N ILE A 420 8.29 14.80 11.35
CA ILE A 420 8.40 15.98 10.48
C ILE A 420 7.61 15.75 9.17
N TYR A 421 7.67 14.55 8.58
CA TYR A 421 6.87 14.19 7.41
C TYR A 421 5.38 14.35 7.69
N VAL A 422 4.88 13.74 8.77
CA VAL A 422 3.48 13.83 9.21
C VAL A 422 3.06 15.28 9.43
N GLY A 423 3.89 16.06 10.12
CA GLY A 423 3.63 17.50 10.35
C GLY A 423 3.54 18.31 9.06
N LEU A 424 4.43 18.05 8.09
CA LEU A 424 4.40 18.72 6.78
C LEU A 424 3.15 18.33 5.98
N VAL A 425 2.81 17.05 5.90
CA VAL A 425 1.61 16.61 5.19
C VAL A 425 0.36 17.21 5.84
N ALA A 426 0.25 17.17 7.17
CA ALA A 426 -0.87 17.75 7.89
C ALA A 426 -0.99 19.27 7.64
N LEU A 427 0.13 19.99 7.68
CA LEU A 427 0.17 21.41 7.41
C LEU A 427 -0.30 21.75 5.99
N PHE A 428 0.30 21.12 4.99
CA PHE A 428 -0.02 21.39 3.58
C PHE A 428 -1.45 20.98 3.22
N SER A 429 -1.92 19.84 3.69
CA SER A 429 -3.30 19.38 3.46
C SER A 429 -4.32 20.31 4.13
N THR A 430 -4.07 20.78 5.36
CA THR A 430 -4.92 21.75 6.07
C THR A 430 -4.98 23.09 5.32
N LEU A 431 -3.83 23.63 4.92
CA LEU A 431 -3.76 24.89 4.18
C LEU A 431 -4.45 24.79 2.82
N ALA A 432 -4.22 23.68 2.10
CA ALA A 432 -4.86 23.47 0.81
C ALA A 432 -6.38 23.39 0.90
N GLY A 433 -6.90 22.62 1.86
CA GLY A 433 -8.33 22.53 2.08
C GLY A 433 -8.93 23.89 2.46
N TYR A 434 -8.28 24.62 3.35
CA TYR A 434 -8.73 25.97 3.75
C TYR A 434 -8.78 26.95 2.57
N LEU A 435 -7.71 27.03 1.78
CA LEU A 435 -7.63 27.90 0.61
C LEU A 435 -8.65 27.50 -0.46
N PHE A 436 -8.77 26.21 -0.76
CA PHE A 436 -9.73 25.69 -1.73
C PHE A 436 -11.16 26.03 -1.32
N GLY A 437 -11.53 25.81 -0.07
CA GLY A 437 -12.85 26.15 0.44
C GLY A 437 -13.12 27.66 0.47
N PHE A 438 -12.08 28.48 0.68
CA PHE A 438 -12.17 29.94 0.62
C PHE A 438 -12.42 30.44 -0.82
N PHE A 439 -11.69 29.90 -1.80
CA PHE A 439 -11.90 30.27 -3.21
C PHE A 439 -13.27 29.82 -3.74
N LEU A 440 -13.73 28.63 -3.37
CA LEU A 440 -15.07 28.15 -3.76
C LEU A 440 -16.23 28.97 -3.16
N ALA A 441 -16.06 29.53 -1.96
CA ALA A 441 -17.07 30.34 -1.33
C ALA A 441 -17.18 31.73 -1.97
N ASN A 442 -16.18 32.15 -2.75
CA ASN A 442 -16.10 33.44 -3.42
C ASN A 442 -16.35 33.36 -4.95
N LEU A 443 -16.58 32.14 -5.50
CA LEU A 443 -17.03 31.89 -6.87
C LEU A 443 -18.55 31.64 -6.87
#